data_63605ab10360c1825dda25f33b727968
#
_entry.id   63605ab10360c1825dda25f33b727968
#
_cell.length_a   1.000
_cell.length_b   1.000
_cell.length_c   1.000
_cell.angle_alpha   90.00
_cell.angle_beta   90.00
_cell.angle_gamma   90.00
#
_symmetry.space_group_name_H-M   'P 1'
#
loop_
_entity.id
_entity.type
_entity.pdbx_description
1 polymer ?
#
loop_
_entity_poly.entity_id
_entity_poly.type
_entity_poly.pdbx_seq_one_letter_code
_entity_poly.pdbx_strand_id
1 'polypeptide(L)'
;LRQNDSAVFENYMTATTLFYGIIAILTANFALERVLAYLNFSWYKKPVPAGLEDVYDDAAYTKSQEYKSVNYRFSLLSSTLSFVLLLSFLSLGGFAVVDSLARSFTNHEMMVALLFFGSIGAAASLLDLPFDYYSTFVIEERFGFNKTTLKTYILDKVKGLFVSVILGGGLLAVIMLCYRWAGTHFWWYVWILIIGISLLLNLFYARLIVPLFNKQTPLETGSLKDAIASYAAQVGFTIDHIFVIDGSKRSTKANAYFSGFGSQKRITLYDTLITELTEDEIVAVLAHEVGHYKKHHIIYNLILSTFTTGFTLWLFSLVVDSSILSQALGVAQPSFHIGLVAFGFLFAPISTVTGLVMSLLSRKHEYEADHYAAQTYRKEPLIAGLKKLSRTSLSNLTPHPAYVFVNYSHPSLQQRIKAMQQPSNKPTSDTNHEKRAE
;
A
#
# COMPACT_ATOMS: atom_id res chain seq x y z
N LEU A 1 -40.76 -1.31 -5.17
CA LEU A 1 -40.00 -1.56 -3.92
C LEU A 1 -38.86 -0.55 -3.70
N ARG A 2 -38.10 -0.15 -4.76
CA ARG A 2 -36.93 0.76 -4.61
C ARG A 2 -37.28 2.23 -4.32
N GLN A 3 -38.42 2.74 -4.77
CA GLN A 3 -38.81 4.14 -4.51
C GLN A 3 -39.31 4.37 -3.07
N ASN A 4 -39.86 3.34 -2.42
CA ASN A 4 -40.30 3.44 -1.02
C ASN A 4 -39.11 3.35 -0.03
N ASP A 5 -38.09 2.58 -0.36
CA ASP A 5 -36.93 2.39 0.54
C ASP A 5 -36.05 3.64 0.60
N SER A 6 -35.90 4.38 -0.50
CA SER A 6 -35.17 5.66 -0.51
C SER A 6 -35.94 6.75 0.29
N ALA A 7 -37.25 6.81 0.16
CA ALA A 7 -38.09 7.76 0.91
C ALA A 7 -38.13 7.46 2.41
N VAL A 8 -38.01 6.21 2.81
CA VAL A 8 -37.93 5.82 4.24
C VAL A 8 -36.57 6.22 4.82
N PHE A 9 -35.47 6.08 4.05
CA PHE A 9 -34.14 6.52 4.49
C PHE A 9 -34.05 8.05 4.60
N GLU A 10 -34.69 8.81 3.70
CA GLU A 10 -34.78 10.26 3.74
C GLU A 10 -35.59 10.79 4.93
N ASN A 11 -36.55 10.03 5.47
CA ASN A 11 -37.37 10.47 6.61
C ASN A 11 -36.64 10.43 7.97
N TYR A 12 -35.49 9.73 8.10
CA TYR A 12 -34.80 9.59 9.39
C TYR A 12 -33.41 10.24 9.40
N MET A 13 -32.83 10.60 8.27
CA MET A 13 -31.49 11.17 8.19
C MET A 13 -31.49 12.54 7.53
N THR A 14 -31.17 13.58 8.29
CA THR A 14 -30.98 14.94 7.75
C THR A 14 -29.53 15.12 7.26
N ALA A 15 -29.31 16.06 6.36
CA ALA A 15 -27.96 16.45 5.93
C ALA A 15 -27.06 16.82 7.12
N THR A 16 -27.63 17.46 8.12
CA THR A 16 -26.94 17.82 9.38
C THR A 16 -26.54 16.60 10.18
N THR A 17 -27.43 15.62 10.33
CA THR A 17 -27.11 14.35 11.01
C THR A 17 -25.98 13.62 10.30
N LEU A 18 -26.02 13.57 8.96
CA LEU A 18 -24.97 12.95 8.15
C LEU A 18 -23.63 13.68 8.27
N PHE A 19 -23.64 15.01 8.26
CA PHE A 19 -22.45 15.83 8.49
C PHE A 19 -21.77 15.50 9.83
N TYR A 20 -22.54 15.48 10.93
CA TYR A 20 -21.97 15.11 12.24
C TYR A 20 -21.55 13.64 12.29
N GLY A 21 -22.23 12.75 11.57
CA GLY A 21 -21.81 11.36 11.39
C GLY A 21 -20.43 11.25 10.70
N ILE A 22 -20.20 12.03 9.66
CA ILE A 22 -18.89 12.11 8.98
C ILE A 22 -17.83 12.62 9.96
N ILE A 23 -18.08 13.70 10.69
CA ILE A 23 -17.15 14.23 11.70
C ILE A 23 -16.81 13.16 12.75
N ALA A 24 -17.82 12.45 13.25
CA ALA A 24 -17.64 11.41 14.26
C ALA A 24 -16.77 10.24 13.72
N ILE A 25 -17.03 9.78 12.49
CA ILE A 25 -16.25 8.73 11.83
C ILE A 25 -14.79 9.15 11.66
N LEU A 26 -14.55 10.36 11.14
CA LEU A 26 -13.20 10.89 10.93
C LEU A 26 -12.45 11.02 12.25
N THR A 27 -13.11 11.52 13.29
CA THR A 27 -12.53 11.69 14.63
C THR A 27 -12.22 10.34 15.28
N ALA A 28 -13.14 9.37 15.19
CA ALA A 28 -12.95 8.04 15.73
C ALA A 28 -11.77 7.31 15.04
N ASN A 29 -11.70 7.42 13.72
CA ASN A 29 -10.60 6.82 12.95
C ASN A 29 -9.25 7.46 13.30
N PHE A 30 -9.20 8.80 13.37
CA PHE A 30 -8.00 9.52 13.81
C PHE A 30 -7.59 9.12 15.23
N ALA A 31 -8.52 9.05 16.18
CA ALA A 31 -8.24 8.65 17.54
C ALA A 31 -7.69 7.20 17.62
N LEU A 32 -8.30 6.27 16.89
CA LEU A 32 -7.84 4.89 16.80
C LEU A 32 -6.38 4.81 16.31
N GLU A 33 -6.06 5.49 15.21
CA GLU A 33 -4.70 5.54 14.67
C GLU A 33 -3.70 6.17 15.66
N ARG A 34 -4.08 7.22 16.37
CA ARG A 34 -3.21 7.85 17.39
C ARG A 34 -2.97 6.95 18.59
N VAL A 35 -3.99 6.24 19.06
CA VAL A 35 -3.85 5.27 20.15
C VAL A 35 -2.92 4.13 19.74
N LEU A 36 -3.10 3.55 18.56
CA LEU A 36 -2.25 2.48 18.06
C LEU A 36 -0.79 2.95 17.89
N ALA A 37 -0.59 4.13 17.31
CA ALA A 37 0.75 4.71 17.14
C ALA A 37 1.42 4.99 18.48
N TYR A 38 0.69 5.49 19.49
CA TYR A 38 1.20 5.70 20.84
C TYR A 38 1.57 4.39 21.53
N LEU A 39 0.72 3.37 21.43
CA LEU A 39 1.04 2.04 21.97
C LEU A 39 2.33 1.49 21.37
N ASN A 40 2.51 1.64 20.07
CA ASN A 40 3.74 1.22 19.40
C ASN A 40 4.96 2.04 19.85
N PHE A 41 4.82 3.35 19.97
CA PHE A 41 5.87 4.24 20.49
C PHE A 41 6.29 3.88 21.91
N SER A 42 5.33 3.54 22.79
CA SER A 42 5.61 3.16 24.18
C SER A 42 6.50 1.90 24.30
N TRP A 43 6.59 1.11 23.22
CA TRP A 43 7.40 -0.12 23.21
C TRP A 43 8.81 0.07 22.64
N TYR A 44 9.15 1.23 22.09
CA TYR A 44 10.48 1.45 21.50
C TYR A 44 11.65 1.27 22.47
N LYS A 45 11.43 1.48 23.77
CA LYS A 45 12.48 1.30 24.79
C LYS A 45 12.59 -0.13 25.36
N LYS A 46 11.82 -1.09 24.82
CA LYS A 46 11.92 -2.48 25.24
C LYS A 46 13.26 -3.08 24.80
N PRO A 47 13.81 -4.04 25.57
CA PRO A 47 15.02 -4.75 25.17
C PRO A 47 14.80 -5.53 23.88
N VAL A 48 15.88 -5.82 23.18
CA VAL A 48 15.84 -6.64 21.94
C VAL A 48 15.19 -7.99 22.27
N PRO A 49 14.24 -8.46 21.45
CA PRO A 49 13.60 -9.76 21.66
C PRO A 49 14.58 -10.92 21.51
N ALA A 50 14.35 -11.99 22.27
CA ALA A 50 15.13 -13.22 22.18
C ALA A 50 15.21 -13.78 20.75
N GLY A 51 16.42 -14.12 20.29
CA GLY A 51 16.73 -14.57 18.95
C GLY A 51 17.00 -13.47 17.93
N LEU A 52 17.01 -12.21 18.36
CA LEU A 52 17.34 -11.04 17.53
C LEU A 52 18.53 -10.23 18.08
N GLU A 53 19.26 -10.76 19.05
CA GLU A 53 20.37 -10.08 19.72
C GLU A 53 21.52 -9.76 18.75
N ASP A 54 21.65 -10.51 17.69
CA ASP A 54 22.66 -10.35 16.65
C ASP A 54 22.27 -9.36 15.54
N VAL A 55 21.02 -8.84 15.55
CA VAL A 55 20.57 -7.87 14.52
C VAL A 55 21.22 -6.52 14.72
N TYR A 56 21.32 -6.05 15.96
CA TYR A 56 21.89 -4.76 16.32
C TYR A 56 22.90 -4.91 17.46
N ASP A 57 24.01 -4.20 17.37
CA ASP A 57 24.75 -3.82 18.55
C ASP A 57 24.01 -2.69 19.33
N ASP A 58 24.45 -2.38 20.54
CA ASP A 58 23.78 -1.40 21.40
C ASP A 58 23.68 -0.01 20.77
N ALA A 59 24.70 0.41 20.02
CA ALA A 59 24.72 1.71 19.34
C ALA A 59 23.74 1.76 18.18
N ALA A 60 23.73 0.71 17.35
CA ALA A 60 22.80 0.60 16.24
C ALA A 60 21.34 0.43 16.71
N TYR A 61 21.13 -0.30 17.82
CA TYR A 61 19.80 -0.40 18.42
C TYR A 61 19.30 0.95 18.93
N THR A 62 20.14 1.69 19.64
CA THR A 62 19.83 3.05 20.09
C THR A 62 19.49 3.97 18.92
N LYS A 63 20.29 3.91 17.84
CA LYS A 63 20.02 4.66 16.61
C LYS A 63 18.68 4.28 15.96
N SER A 64 18.34 2.98 15.95
CA SER A 64 17.04 2.50 15.45
C SER A 64 15.88 3.06 16.27
N GLN A 65 15.98 3.04 17.59
CA GLN A 65 14.94 3.58 18.49
C GLN A 65 14.80 5.10 18.33
N GLU A 66 15.92 5.82 18.18
CA GLU A 66 15.91 7.26 17.90
C GLU A 66 15.21 7.56 16.57
N TYR A 67 15.57 6.84 15.49
CA TYR A 67 14.94 6.97 14.18
C TYR A 67 13.42 6.76 14.26
N LYS A 68 12.96 5.71 14.95
CA LYS A 68 11.52 5.45 15.14
C LYS A 68 10.84 6.54 15.98
N SER A 69 11.51 7.04 17.01
CA SER A 69 10.97 8.09 17.87
C SER A 69 10.83 9.43 17.12
N VAL A 70 11.81 9.79 16.29
CA VAL A 70 11.76 11.01 15.48
C VAL A 70 10.62 10.90 14.46
N ASN A 71 10.51 9.76 13.75
CA ASN A 71 9.43 9.53 12.81
C ASN A 71 8.04 9.55 13.48
N TYR A 72 7.90 8.96 14.67
CA TYR A 72 6.64 9.02 15.44
C TYR A 72 6.23 10.45 15.76
N ARG A 73 7.15 11.25 16.31
CA ARG A 73 6.86 12.65 16.67
C ARG A 73 6.53 13.49 15.46
N PHE A 74 7.27 13.31 14.38
CA PHE A 74 7.01 13.99 13.13
C PHE A 74 5.65 13.59 12.52
N SER A 75 5.35 12.30 12.50
CA SER A 75 4.04 11.78 12.04
C SER A 75 2.88 12.26 12.92
N LEU A 76 3.09 12.35 14.24
CA LEU A 76 2.08 12.89 15.15
C LEU A 76 1.77 14.36 14.82
N LEU A 77 2.80 15.18 14.60
CA LEU A 77 2.64 16.59 14.24
C LEU A 77 1.92 16.75 12.89
N SER A 78 2.45 16.11 11.84
CA SER A 78 1.91 16.25 10.48
C SER A 78 0.48 15.73 10.38
N SER A 79 0.20 14.54 10.94
CA SER A 79 -1.15 13.97 10.90
C SER A 79 -2.17 14.75 11.74
N THR A 80 -1.75 15.33 12.87
CA THR A 80 -2.64 16.18 13.68
C THR A 80 -2.96 17.47 12.94
N LEU A 81 -1.97 18.10 12.32
CA LEU A 81 -2.21 19.29 11.50
C LEU A 81 -3.13 18.98 10.31
N SER A 82 -2.87 17.91 9.57
CA SER A 82 -3.72 17.48 8.44
C SER A 82 -5.15 17.20 8.89
N PHE A 83 -5.34 16.56 10.05
CA PHE A 83 -6.67 16.29 10.61
C PHE A 83 -7.40 17.59 10.98
N VAL A 84 -6.71 18.54 11.66
CA VAL A 84 -7.29 19.85 12.01
C VAL A 84 -7.66 20.64 10.75
N LEU A 85 -6.78 20.64 9.74
CA LEU A 85 -7.05 21.29 8.46
C LEU A 85 -8.26 20.67 7.75
N LEU A 86 -8.36 19.36 7.71
CA LEU A 86 -9.51 18.66 7.12
C LEU A 86 -10.82 19.00 7.86
N LEU A 87 -10.83 18.92 9.18
CA LEU A 87 -12.01 19.28 9.98
C LEU A 87 -12.40 20.76 9.80
N SER A 88 -11.42 21.66 9.77
CA SER A 88 -11.67 23.09 9.52
C SER A 88 -12.24 23.30 8.12
N PHE A 89 -11.64 22.68 7.11
CA PHE A 89 -12.11 22.77 5.73
C PHE A 89 -13.54 22.24 5.58
N LEU A 90 -13.84 21.11 6.22
CA LEU A 90 -15.18 20.52 6.25
C LEU A 90 -16.19 21.43 6.97
N SER A 91 -15.83 21.91 8.18
CA SER A 91 -16.73 22.73 9.03
C SER A 91 -16.98 24.14 8.48
N LEU A 92 -16.04 24.70 7.71
CA LEU A 92 -16.18 26.00 7.06
C LEU A 92 -16.78 25.91 5.65
N GLY A 93 -17.29 24.74 5.24
CA GLY A 93 -17.90 24.56 3.93
C GLY A 93 -16.92 24.58 2.77
N GLY A 94 -15.66 24.21 2.99
CA GLY A 94 -14.60 24.28 2.00
C GLY A 94 -14.90 23.51 0.72
N PHE A 95 -15.58 22.37 0.81
CA PHE A 95 -16.02 21.62 -0.38
C PHE A 95 -17.04 22.40 -1.22
N ALA A 96 -17.98 23.09 -0.60
CA ALA A 96 -18.94 23.93 -1.30
C ALA A 96 -18.27 25.14 -1.96
N VAL A 97 -17.27 25.75 -1.31
CA VAL A 97 -16.48 26.85 -1.88
C VAL A 97 -15.73 26.39 -3.14
N VAL A 98 -15.05 25.22 -3.08
CA VAL A 98 -14.32 24.71 -4.25
C VAL A 98 -15.27 24.28 -5.37
N ASP A 99 -16.43 23.68 -5.06
CA ASP A 99 -17.46 23.36 -6.06
C ASP A 99 -17.99 24.63 -6.74
N SER A 100 -18.34 25.67 -5.96
CA SER A 100 -18.79 26.96 -6.47
C SER A 100 -17.73 27.63 -7.36
N LEU A 101 -16.46 27.56 -6.95
CA LEU A 101 -15.35 28.08 -7.74
C LEU A 101 -15.20 27.31 -9.06
N ALA A 102 -15.25 25.98 -9.04
CA ALA A 102 -15.18 25.15 -10.25
C ALA A 102 -16.34 25.46 -11.20
N ARG A 103 -17.57 25.64 -10.67
CA ARG A 103 -18.76 26.01 -11.44
C ARG A 103 -18.71 27.44 -12.00
N SER A 104 -17.95 28.34 -11.44
CA SER A 104 -17.74 29.66 -12.02
C SER A 104 -16.95 29.65 -13.33
N PHE A 105 -16.17 28.61 -13.59
CA PHE A 105 -15.40 28.42 -14.83
C PHE A 105 -16.16 27.64 -15.91
N THR A 106 -17.08 26.74 -15.51
CA THR A 106 -17.79 25.88 -16.45
C THR A 106 -19.05 25.28 -15.87
N ASN A 107 -20.07 25.08 -16.73
CA ASN A 107 -21.28 24.35 -16.38
C ASN A 107 -21.24 22.86 -16.79
N HIS A 108 -20.13 22.41 -17.37
CA HIS A 108 -20.00 21.03 -17.79
C HIS A 108 -19.56 20.14 -16.61
N GLU A 109 -20.44 19.30 -16.09
CA GLU A 109 -20.26 18.53 -14.84
C GLU A 109 -18.93 17.74 -14.76
N MET A 110 -18.48 17.16 -15.85
CA MET A 110 -17.19 16.46 -15.90
C MET A 110 -16.02 17.44 -15.66
N MET A 111 -16.08 18.62 -16.27
CA MET A 111 -15.04 19.65 -16.09
C MET A 111 -15.08 20.22 -14.68
N VAL A 112 -16.28 20.41 -14.11
CA VAL A 112 -16.44 20.80 -12.67
C VAL A 112 -15.77 19.76 -11.78
N ALA A 113 -16.02 18.47 -11.96
CA ALA A 113 -15.40 17.40 -11.18
C ALA A 113 -13.87 17.38 -11.32
N LEU A 114 -13.35 17.53 -12.55
CA LEU A 114 -11.90 17.58 -12.81
C LEU A 114 -11.25 18.81 -12.15
N LEU A 115 -11.87 19.99 -12.24
CA LEU A 115 -11.38 21.20 -11.59
C LEU A 115 -11.46 21.09 -10.08
N PHE A 116 -12.55 20.53 -9.54
CA PHE A 116 -12.74 20.30 -8.12
C PHE A 116 -11.63 19.40 -7.55
N PHE A 117 -11.47 18.17 -8.07
CA PHE A 117 -10.44 17.26 -7.59
C PHE A 117 -9.02 17.75 -7.91
N GLY A 118 -8.83 18.40 -9.05
CA GLY A 118 -7.56 19.01 -9.41
C GLY A 118 -7.14 20.10 -8.44
N SER A 119 -8.07 21.00 -8.05
CA SER A 119 -7.81 22.08 -7.10
C SER A 119 -7.51 21.55 -5.70
N ILE A 120 -8.32 20.60 -5.19
CA ILE A 120 -8.09 19.94 -3.89
C ILE A 120 -6.77 19.18 -3.90
N GLY A 121 -6.49 18.41 -4.95
CA GLY A 121 -5.24 17.66 -5.08
C GLY A 121 -4.01 18.56 -5.14
N ALA A 122 -4.09 19.68 -5.86
CA ALA A 122 -3.02 20.68 -5.91
C ALA A 122 -2.79 21.33 -4.55
N ALA A 123 -3.87 21.74 -3.87
CA ALA A 123 -3.78 22.33 -2.53
C ALA A 123 -3.19 21.34 -1.50
N ALA A 124 -3.66 20.10 -1.50
CA ALA A 124 -3.13 19.05 -0.63
C ALA A 124 -1.64 18.79 -0.91
N SER A 125 -1.25 18.68 -2.19
CA SER A 125 0.16 18.48 -2.58
C SER A 125 1.06 19.63 -2.13
N LEU A 126 0.58 20.88 -2.21
CA LEU A 126 1.32 22.06 -1.73
C LEU A 126 1.45 22.06 -0.20
N LEU A 127 0.41 21.65 0.53
CA LEU A 127 0.45 21.51 1.99
C LEU A 127 1.39 20.39 2.45
N ASP A 128 1.45 19.28 1.71
CA ASP A 128 2.32 18.15 2.04
C ASP A 128 3.79 18.40 1.69
N LEU A 129 4.08 19.32 0.75
CA LEU A 129 5.44 19.54 0.25
C LEU A 129 6.47 19.86 1.34
N PRO A 130 6.21 20.76 2.33
CA PRO A 130 7.12 21.03 3.42
C PRO A 130 7.43 19.82 4.31
N PHE A 131 6.40 18.99 4.56
CA PHE A 131 6.54 17.78 5.38
C PHE A 131 7.35 16.72 4.66
N ASP A 132 7.10 16.51 3.38
CA ASP A 132 7.84 15.56 2.56
C ASP A 132 9.31 15.98 2.39
N TYR A 133 9.54 17.29 2.18
CA TYR A 133 10.90 17.86 2.15
C TYR A 133 11.63 17.64 3.48
N TYR A 134 10.99 17.93 4.60
CA TYR A 134 11.57 17.74 5.93
C TYR A 134 11.87 16.27 6.22
N SER A 135 10.94 15.38 5.88
CA SER A 135 11.13 13.93 6.00
C SER A 135 12.37 13.47 5.21
N THR A 136 12.48 13.87 3.95
CA THR A 136 13.54 13.43 3.04
C THR A 136 14.91 14.05 3.39
N PHE A 137 14.98 15.38 3.50
CA PHE A 137 16.24 16.10 3.60
C PHE A 137 16.69 16.39 5.04
N VAL A 138 15.84 16.17 6.04
CA VAL A 138 16.21 16.33 7.44
C VAL A 138 16.21 14.98 8.15
N ILE A 139 15.10 14.24 8.12
CA ILE A 139 15.00 12.97 8.88
C ILE A 139 15.81 11.87 8.18
N GLU A 140 15.51 11.53 6.94
CA GLU A 140 16.19 10.44 6.24
C GLU A 140 17.68 10.76 6.03
N GLU A 141 18.06 12.05 5.82
CA GLU A 141 19.44 12.50 5.73
C GLU A 141 20.19 12.29 7.06
N ARG A 142 19.59 12.70 8.19
CA ARG A 142 20.18 12.55 9.53
C ARG A 142 20.54 11.10 9.86
N PHE A 143 19.70 10.14 9.40
CA PHE A 143 19.94 8.73 9.65
C PHE A 143 20.76 8.02 8.55
N GLY A 144 21.15 8.75 7.50
CA GLY A 144 22.01 8.25 6.42
C GLY A 144 21.27 7.52 5.30
N PHE A 145 19.95 7.65 5.23
CA PHE A 145 19.13 6.97 4.22
C PHE A 145 18.97 7.76 2.93
N ASN A 146 18.94 9.12 3.02
CA ASN A 146 18.73 9.95 1.84
C ASN A 146 19.95 9.95 0.93
N LYS A 147 19.72 9.73 -0.37
CA LYS A 147 20.66 9.94 -1.48
C LYS A 147 20.07 10.83 -2.56
N THR A 148 18.84 11.28 -2.34
CA THR A 148 18.12 12.12 -3.30
C THR A 148 18.73 13.52 -3.34
N THR A 149 19.11 13.98 -4.52
CA THR A 149 19.47 15.40 -4.72
C THR A 149 18.21 16.26 -4.85
N LEU A 150 18.31 17.56 -4.54
CA LEU A 150 17.18 18.49 -4.71
C LEU A 150 16.65 18.49 -6.16
N LYS A 151 17.54 18.37 -7.15
CA LYS A 151 17.16 18.26 -8.57
C LYS A 151 16.32 17.00 -8.82
N THR A 152 16.77 15.85 -8.31
CA THR A 152 16.02 14.59 -8.44
C THR A 152 14.65 14.69 -7.76
N TYR A 153 14.62 15.26 -6.54
CA TYR A 153 13.39 15.49 -5.79
C TYR A 153 12.37 16.31 -6.59
N ILE A 154 12.77 17.48 -7.10
CA ILE A 154 11.88 18.35 -7.88
C ILE A 154 11.40 17.65 -9.16
N LEU A 155 12.31 17.01 -9.90
CA LEU A 155 11.95 16.29 -11.12
C LEU A 155 10.97 15.14 -10.83
N ASP A 156 11.14 14.42 -9.73
CA ASP A 156 10.24 13.35 -9.34
C ASP A 156 8.85 13.87 -8.97
N LYS A 157 8.76 15.03 -8.28
CA LYS A 157 7.47 15.68 -7.99
C LYS A 157 6.76 16.12 -9.27
N VAL A 158 7.48 16.74 -10.22
CA VAL A 158 6.89 17.15 -11.51
C VAL A 158 6.43 15.96 -12.31
N LYS A 159 7.24 14.88 -12.42
CA LYS A 159 6.85 13.66 -13.12
C LYS A 159 5.66 12.98 -12.43
N GLY A 160 5.68 12.91 -11.10
CA GLY A 160 4.58 12.34 -10.31
C GLY A 160 3.28 13.10 -10.53
N LEU A 161 3.30 14.43 -10.52
CA LEU A 161 2.15 15.27 -10.84
C LEU A 161 1.62 15.00 -12.25
N PHE A 162 2.49 14.94 -13.24
CA PHE A 162 2.12 14.65 -14.62
C PHE A 162 1.45 13.27 -14.76
N VAL A 163 2.04 12.23 -14.16
CA VAL A 163 1.45 10.88 -14.14
C VAL A 163 0.11 10.87 -13.42
N SER A 164 -0.02 11.57 -12.29
CA SER A 164 -1.27 11.67 -11.53
C SER A 164 -2.39 12.36 -12.31
N VAL A 165 -2.07 13.43 -13.02
CA VAL A 165 -3.05 14.16 -13.87
C VAL A 165 -3.52 13.28 -15.03
N ILE A 166 -2.60 12.60 -15.71
CA ILE A 166 -2.97 11.75 -16.85
C ILE A 166 -3.77 10.52 -16.40
N LEU A 167 -3.25 9.76 -15.43
CA LEU A 167 -3.90 8.52 -15.00
C LEU A 167 -5.12 8.80 -14.13
N GLY A 168 -4.99 9.66 -13.12
CA GLY A 168 -6.08 9.98 -12.20
C GLY A 168 -7.16 10.83 -12.86
N GLY A 169 -6.78 11.91 -13.54
CA GLY A 169 -7.72 12.76 -14.26
C GLY A 169 -8.39 12.03 -15.43
N GLY A 170 -7.61 11.24 -16.19
CA GLY A 170 -8.15 10.40 -17.26
C GLY A 170 -9.14 9.35 -16.75
N LEU A 171 -8.80 8.66 -15.68
CA LEU A 171 -9.71 7.68 -15.06
C LEU A 171 -10.99 8.35 -14.54
N LEU A 172 -10.88 9.48 -13.85
CA LEU A 172 -12.04 10.24 -13.37
C LEU A 172 -12.93 10.67 -14.54
N ALA A 173 -12.36 11.17 -15.65
CA ALA A 173 -13.11 11.55 -16.82
C ALA A 173 -13.90 10.35 -17.41
N VAL A 174 -13.26 9.17 -17.52
CA VAL A 174 -13.95 7.96 -18.01
C VAL A 174 -15.04 7.50 -17.04
N ILE A 175 -14.82 7.56 -15.73
CA ILE A 175 -15.84 7.26 -14.73
C ILE A 175 -17.05 8.18 -14.89
N MET A 176 -16.82 9.49 -15.06
CA MET A 176 -17.88 10.46 -15.28
C MET A 176 -18.65 10.21 -16.60
N LEU A 177 -17.96 9.80 -17.66
CA LEU A 177 -18.61 9.40 -18.92
C LEU A 177 -19.50 8.16 -18.71
N CYS A 178 -18.99 7.13 -18.03
CA CYS A 178 -19.77 5.95 -17.68
C CYS A 178 -21.01 6.30 -16.84
N TYR A 179 -20.85 7.17 -15.84
CA TYR A 179 -21.95 7.62 -15.00
C TYR A 179 -23.03 8.38 -15.81
N ARG A 180 -22.63 9.31 -16.68
CA ARG A 180 -23.55 10.06 -17.54
C ARG A 180 -24.32 9.18 -18.51
N TRP A 181 -23.67 8.13 -19.02
CA TRP A 181 -24.26 7.23 -20.01
C TRP A 181 -25.15 6.15 -19.36
N ALA A 182 -24.70 5.56 -18.25
CA ALA A 182 -25.33 4.39 -17.65
C ALA A 182 -26.13 4.69 -16.37
N GLY A 183 -26.10 5.93 -15.87
CA GLY A 183 -26.74 6.33 -14.60
C GLY A 183 -26.25 5.46 -13.45
N THR A 184 -27.15 4.98 -12.59
CA THR A 184 -26.82 4.13 -11.43
C THR A 184 -26.18 2.79 -11.78
N HIS A 185 -26.26 2.37 -13.05
CA HIS A 185 -25.60 1.15 -13.54
C HIS A 185 -24.11 1.37 -13.89
N PHE A 186 -23.57 2.60 -13.75
CA PHE A 186 -22.18 2.92 -14.09
C PHE A 186 -21.16 2.05 -13.37
N TRP A 187 -21.49 1.58 -12.16
CA TRP A 187 -20.57 0.91 -11.26
C TRP A 187 -19.92 -0.33 -11.88
N TRP A 188 -20.65 -1.12 -12.63
CA TRP A 188 -20.10 -2.35 -13.18
C TRP A 188 -19.28 -2.11 -14.47
N TYR A 189 -19.58 -1.05 -15.26
CA TYR A 189 -18.72 -0.62 -16.36
C TYR A 189 -17.39 -0.10 -15.83
N VAL A 190 -17.42 0.72 -14.78
CA VAL A 190 -16.24 1.22 -14.10
C VAL A 190 -15.49 0.09 -13.42
N TRP A 191 -16.18 -0.88 -12.85
CA TRP A 191 -15.57 -2.07 -12.26
C TRP A 191 -14.74 -2.86 -13.28
N ILE A 192 -15.33 -3.18 -14.44
CA ILE A 192 -14.63 -3.85 -15.55
C ILE A 192 -13.44 -3.02 -16.03
N LEU A 193 -13.62 -1.71 -16.19
CA LEU A 193 -12.55 -0.79 -16.56
C LEU A 193 -11.37 -0.85 -15.57
N ILE A 194 -11.66 -0.75 -14.26
CA ILE A 194 -10.63 -0.79 -13.22
C ILE A 194 -9.90 -2.15 -13.20
N ILE A 195 -10.62 -3.26 -13.41
CA ILE A 195 -9.99 -4.57 -13.57
C ILE A 195 -9.02 -4.56 -14.74
N GLY A 196 -9.46 -4.08 -15.91
CA GLY A 196 -8.63 -3.96 -17.10
C GLY A 196 -7.39 -3.12 -16.88
N ILE A 197 -7.53 -1.94 -16.28
CA ILE A 197 -6.41 -1.06 -15.92
C ILE A 197 -5.48 -1.72 -14.92
N SER A 198 -6.01 -2.38 -13.89
CA SER A 198 -5.21 -3.09 -12.88
C SER A 198 -4.37 -4.21 -13.48
N LEU A 199 -4.94 -4.98 -14.41
CA LEU A 199 -4.22 -6.01 -15.16
C LEU A 199 -3.12 -5.41 -16.06
N LEU A 200 -3.44 -4.34 -16.79
CA LEU A 200 -2.47 -3.63 -17.63
C LEU A 200 -1.32 -3.05 -16.79
N LEU A 201 -1.64 -2.40 -15.68
CA LEU A 201 -0.61 -1.87 -14.78
C LEU A 201 0.24 -3.00 -14.20
N ASN A 202 -0.34 -4.11 -13.79
CA ASN A 202 0.43 -5.24 -13.27
C ASN A 202 1.40 -5.82 -14.31
N LEU A 203 0.97 -5.90 -15.57
CA LEU A 203 1.81 -6.40 -16.66
C LEU A 203 2.89 -5.39 -17.10
N PHE A 204 2.57 -4.12 -17.13
CA PHE A 204 3.39 -3.10 -17.80
C PHE A 204 4.01 -2.08 -16.85
N TYR A 205 3.68 -2.07 -15.55
CA TYR A 205 4.21 -1.10 -14.57
C TYR A 205 5.73 -0.99 -14.61
N ALA A 206 6.41 -2.14 -14.56
CA ALA A 206 7.87 -2.19 -14.58
C ALA A 206 8.49 -1.75 -15.92
N ARG A 207 7.72 -1.76 -17.02
CA ARG A 207 8.17 -1.34 -18.35
C ARG A 207 7.82 0.11 -18.68
N LEU A 208 6.70 0.62 -18.16
CA LEU A 208 6.18 1.94 -18.52
C LEU A 208 6.40 2.99 -17.43
N ILE A 209 6.10 2.64 -16.17
CA ILE A 209 6.13 3.60 -15.07
C ILE A 209 7.51 3.68 -14.43
N VAL A 210 8.11 2.53 -14.10
CA VAL A 210 9.42 2.52 -13.43
C VAL A 210 10.50 3.27 -14.19
N PRO A 211 10.62 3.14 -15.55
CA PRO A 211 11.66 3.86 -16.32
C PRO A 211 11.53 5.39 -16.32
N LEU A 212 10.34 5.92 -15.98
CA LEU A 212 10.18 7.37 -15.81
C LEU A 212 11.00 7.92 -14.63
N PHE A 213 11.24 7.09 -13.63
CA PHE A 213 11.88 7.48 -12.37
C PHE A 213 13.27 6.88 -12.21
N ASN A 214 13.47 5.61 -12.58
CA ASN A 214 14.67 4.82 -12.34
C ASN A 214 15.23 4.22 -13.62
N LYS A 215 16.55 4.14 -13.71
CA LYS A 215 17.23 3.35 -14.74
C LYS A 215 17.13 1.87 -14.38
N GLN A 216 16.86 1.04 -15.37
CA GLN A 216 16.84 -0.41 -15.25
C GLN A 216 17.83 -1.01 -16.25
N THR A 217 18.68 -1.89 -15.78
CA THR A 217 19.66 -2.62 -16.60
C THR A 217 19.49 -4.12 -16.39
N PRO A 218 19.64 -4.96 -17.41
CA PRO A 218 19.71 -6.40 -17.20
C PRO A 218 20.81 -6.76 -16.19
N LEU A 219 20.56 -7.77 -15.35
CA LEU A 219 21.63 -8.29 -14.47
C LEU A 219 22.77 -8.84 -15.33
N GLU A 220 23.98 -8.39 -15.06
CA GLU A 220 25.18 -8.82 -15.77
C GLU A 220 25.42 -10.32 -15.58
N THR A 221 26.16 -10.93 -16.53
CA THR A 221 26.60 -12.33 -16.42
C THR A 221 27.60 -12.46 -15.28
N GLY A 222 27.46 -13.50 -14.47
CA GLY A 222 28.32 -13.73 -13.30
C GLY A 222 27.67 -14.70 -12.31
N SER A 223 28.36 -14.95 -11.21
CA SER A 223 28.00 -15.96 -10.20
C SER A 223 26.58 -15.78 -9.65
N LEU A 224 26.16 -14.54 -9.36
CA LEU A 224 24.81 -14.24 -8.87
C LEU A 224 23.73 -14.66 -9.90
N LYS A 225 23.94 -14.32 -11.18
CA LYS A 225 22.97 -14.69 -12.23
C LYS A 225 22.90 -16.21 -12.40
N ASP A 226 24.04 -16.87 -12.33
CA ASP A 226 24.13 -18.35 -12.44
C ASP A 226 23.47 -19.03 -11.23
N ALA A 227 23.69 -18.52 -10.01
CA ALA A 227 23.04 -19.00 -8.80
C ALA A 227 21.52 -18.85 -8.85
N ILE A 228 21.02 -17.70 -9.30
CA ILE A 228 19.58 -17.46 -9.49
C ILE A 228 19.01 -18.40 -10.55
N ALA A 229 19.69 -18.59 -11.69
CA ALA A 229 19.25 -19.47 -12.75
C ALA A 229 19.22 -20.95 -12.30
N SER A 230 20.22 -21.37 -11.55
CA SER A 230 20.31 -22.72 -10.98
C SER A 230 19.13 -23.00 -10.02
N TYR A 231 18.86 -22.08 -9.09
CA TYR A 231 17.72 -22.22 -8.19
C TYR A 231 16.39 -22.26 -8.95
N ALA A 232 16.21 -21.36 -9.91
CA ALA A 232 15.00 -21.31 -10.72
C ALA A 232 14.76 -22.61 -11.48
N ALA A 233 15.81 -23.20 -12.08
CA ALA A 233 15.75 -24.49 -12.75
C ALA A 233 15.36 -25.60 -11.77
N GLN A 234 15.95 -25.61 -10.56
CA GLN A 234 15.65 -26.59 -9.51
C GLN A 234 14.17 -26.65 -9.16
N VAL A 235 13.51 -25.47 -9.06
CA VAL A 235 12.09 -25.36 -8.67
C VAL A 235 11.13 -25.30 -9.87
N GLY A 236 11.62 -25.54 -11.08
CA GLY A 236 10.81 -25.47 -12.31
C GLY A 236 10.17 -24.10 -12.49
N PHE A 237 10.95 -23.04 -12.25
CA PHE A 237 10.52 -21.67 -12.41
C PHE A 237 11.31 -20.99 -13.54
N THR A 238 10.62 -20.64 -14.62
CA THR A 238 11.26 -19.93 -15.74
C THR A 238 11.41 -18.46 -15.39
N ILE A 239 12.62 -17.96 -15.42
CA ILE A 239 12.93 -16.53 -15.25
C ILE A 239 13.40 -16.01 -16.59
N ASP A 240 12.55 -15.21 -17.26
CA ASP A 240 12.93 -14.68 -18.57
C ASP A 240 13.84 -13.45 -18.44
N HIS A 241 13.64 -12.65 -17.38
CA HIS A 241 14.34 -11.38 -17.23
C HIS A 241 14.64 -11.05 -15.76
N ILE A 242 15.92 -10.80 -15.46
CA ILE A 242 16.37 -10.23 -14.17
C ILE A 242 16.92 -8.85 -14.46
N PHE A 243 16.42 -7.85 -13.75
CA PHE A 243 16.86 -6.47 -13.90
C PHE A 243 17.41 -5.92 -12.59
N VAL A 244 18.35 -5.01 -12.70
CA VAL A 244 18.84 -4.19 -11.61
C VAL A 244 18.31 -2.76 -11.79
N ILE A 245 17.81 -2.18 -10.70
CA ILE A 245 17.29 -0.81 -10.64
C ILE A 245 18.24 0.06 -9.80
N ASP A 246 18.47 1.30 -10.22
CA ASP A 246 19.30 2.31 -9.55
C ASP A 246 18.60 2.89 -8.28
N GLY A 247 18.27 2.04 -7.32
CA GLY A 247 17.64 2.44 -6.04
C GLY A 247 18.53 3.37 -5.22
N SER A 248 19.85 3.14 -5.25
CA SER A 248 20.86 3.96 -4.58
C SER A 248 20.86 5.43 -4.97
N LYS A 249 20.24 5.79 -6.10
CA LYS A 249 20.03 7.19 -6.51
C LYS A 249 19.17 7.98 -5.50
N ARG A 250 18.31 7.29 -4.73
CA ARG A 250 17.36 7.94 -3.81
C ARG A 250 17.52 7.51 -2.36
N SER A 251 17.87 6.27 -2.13
CA SER A 251 17.94 5.72 -0.78
C SER A 251 19.00 4.64 -0.66
N THR A 252 19.52 4.46 0.53
CA THR A 252 20.37 3.29 0.87
C THR A 252 19.53 2.05 1.21
N LYS A 253 18.21 2.17 1.37
CA LYS A 253 17.34 1.05 1.73
C LYS A 253 17.27 0.03 0.59
N ALA A 254 17.51 -1.23 0.92
CA ALA A 254 17.49 -2.34 -0.03
C ALA A 254 16.07 -2.85 -0.28
N ASN A 255 15.79 -3.31 -1.50
CA ASN A 255 14.51 -3.92 -1.87
C ASN A 255 14.68 -4.85 -3.08
N ALA A 256 13.70 -5.75 -3.26
CA ALA A 256 13.49 -6.54 -4.46
C ALA A 256 11.99 -6.73 -4.69
N TYR A 257 11.58 -6.95 -5.91
CA TYR A 257 10.18 -7.28 -6.20
C TYR A 257 10.05 -8.11 -7.47
N PHE A 258 8.98 -8.90 -7.48
CA PHE A 258 8.54 -9.68 -8.63
C PHE A 258 7.40 -8.96 -9.34
N SER A 259 7.36 -8.99 -10.66
CA SER A 259 6.29 -8.42 -11.49
C SER A 259 6.00 -9.27 -12.72
N GLY A 260 4.77 -9.12 -13.26
CA GLY A 260 4.32 -9.82 -14.45
C GLY A 260 3.71 -11.19 -14.21
N PHE A 261 3.02 -11.70 -15.23
CA PHE A 261 2.35 -13.00 -15.25
C PHE A 261 2.78 -13.82 -16.48
N GLY A 262 2.63 -15.14 -16.39
CA GLY A 262 2.89 -16.04 -17.53
C GLY A 262 4.33 -15.96 -18.04
N SER A 263 4.50 -15.68 -19.31
CA SER A 263 5.80 -15.48 -19.98
C SER A 263 6.43 -14.11 -19.76
N GLN A 264 5.79 -13.20 -19.04
CA GLN A 264 6.30 -11.84 -18.77
C GLN A 264 6.85 -11.69 -17.35
N LYS A 265 7.28 -12.79 -16.75
CA LYS A 265 7.85 -12.80 -15.40
C LYS A 265 9.14 -12.01 -15.36
N ARG A 266 9.25 -11.16 -14.36
CA ARG A 266 10.38 -10.27 -14.20
C ARG A 266 10.73 -10.15 -12.72
N ILE A 267 12.02 -10.31 -12.42
CA ILE A 267 12.60 -10.00 -11.12
C ILE A 267 13.34 -8.67 -11.26
N THR A 268 13.11 -7.79 -10.30
CA THR A 268 13.83 -6.52 -10.21
C THR A 268 14.52 -6.45 -8.86
N LEU A 269 15.85 -6.41 -8.89
CA LEU A 269 16.71 -6.26 -7.72
C LEU A 269 17.16 -4.80 -7.63
N TYR A 270 17.16 -4.24 -6.44
CA TYR A 270 17.78 -2.94 -6.22
C TYR A 270 19.31 -3.12 -6.15
N ASP A 271 20.07 -2.18 -6.71
CA ASP A 271 21.53 -2.15 -6.60
C ASP A 271 21.98 -2.16 -5.14
N THR A 272 21.25 -1.49 -4.26
CA THR A 272 21.44 -1.52 -2.79
C THR A 272 21.27 -2.93 -2.20
N LEU A 273 20.37 -3.75 -2.71
CA LEU A 273 20.19 -5.13 -2.24
C LEU A 273 21.41 -5.99 -2.59
N ILE A 274 21.90 -5.85 -3.82
CA ILE A 274 23.08 -6.58 -4.31
C ILE A 274 24.33 -6.22 -3.53
N THR A 275 24.43 -4.97 -3.08
CA THR A 275 25.56 -4.49 -2.26
C THR A 275 25.50 -5.02 -0.82
N GLU A 276 24.30 -5.13 -0.24
CA GLU A 276 24.10 -5.45 1.17
C GLU A 276 24.08 -6.96 1.47
N LEU A 277 23.55 -7.77 0.54
CA LEU A 277 23.36 -9.20 0.74
C LEU A 277 24.41 -10.04 -0.01
N THR A 278 24.75 -11.19 0.56
CA THR A 278 25.51 -12.22 -0.15
C THR A 278 24.65 -12.88 -1.23
N GLU A 279 25.28 -13.56 -2.18
CA GLU A 279 24.57 -14.28 -3.24
C GLU A 279 23.56 -15.30 -2.68
N ASP A 280 23.96 -16.07 -1.65
CA ASP A 280 23.08 -17.02 -0.97
C ASP A 280 21.85 -16.35 -0.35
N GLU A 281 22.03 -15.18 0.27
CA GLU A 281 20.94 -14.41 0.86
C GLU A 281 20.01 -13.84 -0.20
N ILE A 282 20.54 -13.38 -1.34
CA ILE A 282 19.74 -12.90 -2.47
C ILE A 282 18.92 -14.03 -3.06
N VAL A 283 19.54 -15.23 -3.26
CA VAL A 283 18.81 -16.39 -3.75
C VAL A 283 17.72 -16.83 -2.77
N ALA A 284 17.96 -16.74 -1.46
CA ALA A 284 16.96 -17.05 -0.45
C ALA A 284 15.78 -16.07 -0.44
N VAL A 285 16.05 -14.76 -0.61
CA VAL A 285 14.99 -13.74 -0.81
C VAL A 285 14.23 -14.03 -2.10
N LEU A 286 14.92 -14.39 -3.18
CA LEU A 286 14.27 -14.78 -4.41
C LEU A 286 13.40 -16.04 -4.24
N ALA A 287 13.85 -17.01 -3.45
CA ALA A 287 13.07 -18.22 -3.14
C ALA A 287 11.75 -17.86 -2.42
N HIS A 288 11.78 -16.87 -1.55
CA HIS A 288 10.58 -16.31 -0.92
C HIS A 288 9.64 -15.68 -1.97
N GLU A 289 10.15 -14.85 -2.89
CA GLU A 289 9.37 -14.26 -3.97
C GLU A 289 8.75 -15.31 -4.92
N VAL A 290 9.53 -16.36 -5.25
CA VAL A 290 9.01 -17.51 -6.00
C VAL A 290 7.94 -18.25 -5.21
N GLY A 291 8.04 -18.29 -3.88
CA GLY A 291 7.01 -18.83 -3.00
C GLY A 291 5.66 -18.10 -3.18
N HIS A 292 5.66 -16.79 -3.21
CA HIS A 292 4.45 -16.01 -3.52
C HIS A 292 3.84 -16.38 -4.86
N TYR A 293 4.66 -16.54 -5.89
CA TYR A 293 4.18 -16.95 -7.21
C TYR A 293 3.62 -18.37 -7.22
N LYS A 294 4.37 -19.35 -6.69
CA LYS A 294 3.99 -20.78 -6.68
C LYS A 294 2.74 -21.06 -5.84
N LYS A 295 2.51 -20.24 -4.80
CA LYS A 295 1.31 -20.30 -3.95
C LYS A 295 0.15 -19.45 -4.49
N HIS A 296 0.31 -18.84 -5.68
CA HIS A 296 -0.71 -18.03 -6.34
C HIS A 296 -1.20 -16.81 -5.53
N HIS A 297 -0.38 -16.28 -4.60
CA HIS A 297 -0.78 -15.16 -3.74
C HIS A 297 -1.19 -13.92 -4.54
N ILE A 298 -0.51 -13.65 -5.67
CA ILE A 298 -0.85 -12.55 -6.57
C ILE A 298 -2.28 -12.71 -7.12
N ILE A 299 -2.66 -13.93 -7.49
CA ILE A 299 -4.00 -14.22 -8.04
C ILE A 299 -5.05 -14.06 -6.94
N TYR A 300 -4.81 -14.59 -5.74
CA TYR A 300 -5.74 -14.40 -4.61
C TYR A 300 -5.93 -12.93 -4.27
N ASN A 301 -4.84 -12.15 -4.20
CA ASN A 301 -4.91 -10.72 -3.96
C ASN A 301 -5.66 -9.98 -5.07
N LEU A 302 -5.47 -10.36 -6.33
CA LEU A 302 -6.19 -9.79 -7.47
C LEU A 302 -7.70 -10.09 -7.40
N ILE A 303 -8.09 -11.32 -7.13
CA ILE A 303 -9.51 -11.71 -6.99
C ILE A 303 -10.16 -10.93 -5.85
N LEU A 304 -9.50 -10.87 -4.69
CA LEU A 304 -10.03 -10.19 -3.51
C LEU A 304 -10.13 -8.68 -3.73
N SER A 305 -9.12 -8.04 -4.33
CA SER A 305 -9.17 -6.62 -4.67
C SER A 305 -10.24 -6.33 -5.73
N THR A 306 -10.42 -7.22 -6.70
CA THR A 306 -11.48 -7.12 -7.70
C THR A 306 -12.86 -7.16 -7.04
N PHE A 307 -13.08 -8.11 -6.14
CA PHE A 307 -14.35 -8.22 -5.41
C PHE A 307 -14.60 -6.99 -4.52
N THR A 308 -13.62 -6.57 -3.73
CA THR A 308 -13.76 -5.40 -2.84
C THR A 308 -14.01 -4.11 -3.63
N THR A 309 -13.35 -3.93 -4.78
CA THR A 309 -13.59 -2.79 -5.66
C THR A 309 -15.01 -2.80 -6.22
N GLY A 310 -15.47 -3.95 -6.72
CA GLY A 310 -16.84 -4.09 -7.22
C GLY A 310 -17.89 -3.81 -6.15
N PHE A 311 -17.67 -4.35 -4.95
CA PHE A 311 -18.54 -4.11 -3.79
C PHE A 311 -18.58 -2.61 -3.40
N THR A 312 -17.44 -1.95 -3.37
CA THR A 312 -17.36 -0.50 -3.08
C THR A 312 -18.09 0.34 -4.12
N LEU A 313 -17.87 0.05 -5.41
CA LEU A 313 -18.56 0.75 -6.50
C LEU A 313 -20.06 0.48 -6.51
N TRP A 314 -20.47 -0.74 -6.20
CA TRP A 314 -21.88 -1.09 -6.06
C TRP A 314 -22.53 -0.31 -4.91
N LEU A 315 -21.90 -0.28 -3.72
CA LEU A 315 -22.40 0.53 -2.60
C LEU A 315 -22.48 2.01 -2.96
N PHE A 316 -21.47 2.56 -3.64
CA PHE A 316 -21.49 3.95 -4.09
C PHE A 316 -22.65 4.19 -5.07
N SER A 317 -22.92 3.26 -6.00
CA SER A 317 -24.03 3.40 -6.96
C SER A 317 -25.41 3.47 -6.33
N LEU A 318 -25.57 2.97 -5.11
CA LEU A 318 -26.86 3.04 -4.38
C LEU A 318 -27.17 4.43 -3.85
N VAL A 319 -26.12 5.26 -3.69
CA VAL A 319 -26.22 6.57 -3.01
C VAL A 319 -25.69 7.74 -3.86
N VAL A 320 -25.18 7.47 -5.07
CA VAL A 320 -24.53 8.50 -5.92
C VAL A 320 -25.47 9.66 -6.28
N ASP A 321 -26.77 9.40 -6.43
CA ASP A 321 -27.78 10.40 -6.77
C ASP A 321 -28.43 11.03 -5.52
N SER A 322 -27.98 10.66 -4.31
CA SER A 322 -28.56 11.19 -3.08
C SER A 322 -28.20 12.66 -2.86
N SER A 323 -29.21 13.50 -2.78
CA SER A 323 -29.05 14.95 -2.45
C SER A 323 -28.48 15.17 -1.05
N ILE A 324 -28.78 14.26 -0.12
CA ILE A 324 -28.31 14.33 1.29
C ILE A 324 -26.79 14.30 1.37
N LEU A 325 -26.11 13.47 0.53
CA LEU A 325 -24.65 13.43 0.50
C LEU A 325 -24.04 14.78 0.11
N SER A 326 -24.59 15.43 -0.92
CA SER A 326 -24.10 16.73 -1.35
C SER A 326 -24.42 17.82 -0.34
N GLN A 327 -25.64 17.83 0.22
CA GLN A 327 -26.07 18.79 1.24
C GLN A 327 -25.27 18.66 2.54
N ALA A 328 -24.87 17.46 2.92
CA ALA A 328 -24.02 17.23 4.10
C ALA A 328 -22.64 17.91 3.96
N LEU A 329 -22.14 18.10 2.72
CA LEU A 329 -20.92 18.86 2.47
C LEU A 329 -21.18 20.32 2.03
N GLY A 330 -22.41 20.82 2.24
CA GLY A 330 -22.79 22.21 1.99
C GLY A 330 -23.15 22.53 0.53
N VAL A 331 -23.29 21.55 -0.36
CA VAL A 331 -23.65 21.73 -1.77
C VAL A 331 -25.13 21.39 -1.97
N ALA A 332 -25.92 22.36 -2.40
CA ALA A 332 -27.39 22.24 -2.48
C ALA A 332 -27.84 21.24 -3.58
N GLN A 333 -27.08 21.17 -4.69
CA GLN A 333 -27.42 20.30 -5.81
C GLN A 333 -26.67 18.96 -5.73
N PRO A 334 -27.33 17.83 -6.06
CA PRO A 334 -26.66 16.56 -6.19
C PRO A 334 -25.51 16.67 -7.20
N SER A 335 -24.31 16.26 -6.80
CA SER A 335 -23.12 16.34 -7.63
C SER A 335 -22.30 15.07 -7.43
N PHE A 336 -21.93 14.41 -8.52
CA PHE A 336 -21.16 13.17 -8.48
C PHE A 336 -19.89 13.28 -7.64
N HIS A 337 -19.10 14.33 -7.85
CA HIS A 337 -17.82 14.53 -7.15
C HIS A 337 -18.00 14.80 -5.65
N ILE A 338 -19.03 15.53 -5.25
CA ILE A 338 -19.36 15.77 -3.84
C ILE A 338 -19.87 14.48 -3.19
N GLY A 339 -20.78 13.76 -3.88
CA GLY A 339 -21.26 12.46 -3.43
C GLY A 339 -20.12 11.45 -3.24
N LEU A 340 -19.14 11.44 -4.15
CA LEU A 340 -17.95 10.59 -4.03
C LEU A 340 -17.10 10.92 -2.80
N VAL A 341 -16.90 12.20 -2.49
CA VAL A 341 -16.19 12.64 -1.27
C VAL A 341 -16.94 12.23 -0.01
N ALA A 342 -18.23 12.53 0.06
CA ALA A 342 -19.06 12.18 1.22
C ALA A 342 -19.12 10.66 1.44
N PHE A 343 -19.31 9.89 0.36
CA PHE A 343 -19.26 8.43 0.39
C PHE A 343 -17.91 7.94 0.89
N GLY A 344 -16.80 8.51 0.42
CA GLY A 344 -15.45 8.13 0.86
C GLY A 344 -15.28 8.27 2.38
N PHE A 345 -15.77 9.35 2.98
CA PHE A 345 -15.74 9.53 4.44
C PHE A 345 -16.60 8.50 5.18
N LEU A 346 -17.79 8.24 4.68
CA LEU A 346 -18.72 7.26 5.28
C LEU A 346 -18.24 5.82 5.12
N PHE A 347 -17.51 5.53 4.05
CA PHE A 347 -16.97 4.21 3.77
C PHE A 347 -15.73 3.87 4.61
N ALA A 348 -15.10 4.85 5.29
CA ALA A 348 -13.88 4.66 6.06
C ALA A 348 -13.92 3.49 7.07
N PRO A 349 -15.00 3.26 7.86
CA PRO A 349 -15.07 2.11 8.76
C PRO A 349 -15.04 0.76 8.01
N ILE A 350 -15.74 0.66 6.89
CA ILE A 350 -15.76 -0.55 6.05
C ILE A 350 -14.36 -0.78 5.46
N SER A 351 -13.71 0.29 5.00
CA SER A 351 -12.33 0.23 4.49
C SER A 351 -11.34 -0.22 5.56
N THR A 352 -11.50 0.23 6.81
CA THR A 352 -10.67 -0.23 7.94
C THR A 352 -10.83 -1.71 8.19
N VAL A 353 -12.05 -2.23 8.20
CA VAL A 353 -12.31 -3.67 8.38
C VAL A 353 -11.78 -4.50 7.21
N THR A 354 -12.03 -4.07 5.97
CA THR A 354 -11.51 -4.77 4.79
C THR A 354 -9.98 -4.75 4.74
N GLY A 355 -9.34 -3.62 5.10
CA GLY A 355 -7.90 -3.49 5.23
C GLY A 355 -7.32 -4.44 6.27
N LEU A 356 -7.98 -4.61 7.42
CA LEU A 356 -7.58 -5.58 8.45
C LEU A 356 -7.63 -7.02 7.91
N VAL A 357 -8.71 -7.41 7.23
CA VAL A 357 -8.83 -8.73 6.61
C VAL A 357 -7.71 -8.96 5.58
N MET A 358 -7.44 -7.97 4.73
CA MET A 358 -6.35 -8.03 3.75
C MET A 358 -4.98 -8.19 4.43
N SER A 359 -4.73 -7.47 5.53
CA SER A 359 -3.48 -7.58 6.30
C SER A 359 -3.31 -8.95 6.96
N LEU A 360 -4.41 -9.56 7.45
CA LEU A 360 -4.39 -10.92 8.00
C LEU A 360 -4.02 -11.95 6.93
N LEU A 361 -4.61 -11.85 5.74
CA LEU A 361 -4.31 -12.73 4.61
C LEU A 361 -2.88 -12.52 4.11
N SER A 362 -2.43 -11.28 4.00
CA SER A 362 -1.06 -10.95 3.62
C SER A 362 -0.04 -11.59 4.55
N ARG A 363 -0.23 -11.49 5.88
CA ARG A 363 0.65 -12.15 6.86
C ARG A 363 0.65 -13.69 6.73
N LYS A 364 -0.50 -14.29 6.41
CA LYS A 364 -0.55 -15.72 6.13
C LYS A 364 0.28 -16.07 4.88
N HIS A 365 0.14 -15.30 3.81
CA HIS A 365 0.92 -15.47 2.59
C HIS A 365 2.43 -15.33 2.81
N GLU A 366 2.86 -14.42 3.70
CA GLU A 366 4.26 -14.29 4.10
C GLU A 366 4.81 -15.57 4.75
N TYR A 367 4.07 -16.14 5.70
CA TYR A 367 4.48 -17.41 6.32
C TYR A 367 4.54 -18.56 5.30
N GLU A 368 3.62 -18.61 4.36
CA GLU A 368 3.62 -19.62 3.30
C GLU A 368 4.81 -19.45 2.35
N ALA A 369 5.19 -18.22 2.02
CA ALA A 369 6.35 -17.89 1.18
C ALA A 369 7.67 -18.18 1.92
N ASP A 370 7.78 -17.82 3.21
CA ASP A 370 8.92 -18.15 4.06
C ASP A 370 9.14 -19.67 4.16
N HIS A 371 8.05 -20.40 4.37
CA HIS A 371 8.10 -21.85 4.46
C HIS A 371 8.51 -22.49 3.11
N TYR A 372 7.98 -21.96 2.00
CA TYR A 372 8.39 -22.40 0.67
C TYR A 372 9.90 -22.19 0.43
N ALA A 373 10.41 -21.00 0.76
CA ALA A 373 11.83 -20.69 0.62
C ALA A 373 12.70 -21.60 1.51
N ALA A 374 12.29 -21.84 2.75
CA ALA A 374 13.00 -22.74 3.68
C ALA A 374 13.04 -24.19 3.21
N GLN A 375 12.01 -24.67 2.48
CA GLN A 375 11.93 -26.02 1.94
C GLN A 375 12.66 -26.21 0.61
N THR A 376 12.64 -25.19 -0.25
CA THR A 376 13.16 -25.30 -1.62
C THR A 376 14.58 -24.78 -1.78
N TYR A 377 15.03 -23.98 -0.82
CA TYR A 377 16.41 -23.50 -0.74
C TYR A 377 16.98 -23.79 0.66
N ARG A 378 17.16 -22.76 1.48
CA ARG A 378 17.66 -22.90 2.87
C ARG A 378 17.09 -21.78 3.74
N LYS A 379 16.73 -22.10 4.98
CA LYS A 379 16.18 -21.11 5.93
C LYS A 379 17.26 -20.16 6.50
N GLU A 380 18.50 -20.65 6.65
CA GLU A 380 19.59 -19.91 7.27
C GLU A 380 19.95 -18.64 6.48
N PRO A 381 20.19 -18.68 5.13
CA PRO A 381 20.41 -17.48 4.35
C PRO A 381 19.20 -16.54 4.33
N LEU A 382 17.97 -17.06 4.33
CA LEU A 382 16.78 -16.19 4.38
C LEU A 382 16.70 -15.44 5.71
N ILE A 383 16.94 -16.13 6.84
CA ILE A 383 16.97 -15.51 8.17
C ILE A 383 18.09 -14.46 8.25
N ALA A 384 19.28 -14.78 7.75
CA ALA A 384 20.41 -13.85 7.73
C ALA A 384 20.11 -12.62 6.88
N GLY A 385 19.56 -12.80 5.67
CA GLY A 385 19.14 -11.71 4.79
C GLY A 385 18.07 -10.81 5.44
N LEU A 386 17.05 -11.40 6.07
CA LEU A 386 16.00 -10.64 6.77
C LEU A 386 16.56 -9.84 7.96
N LYS A 387 17.50 -10.40 8.73
CA LYS A 387 18.19 -9.70 9.81
C LYS A 387 19.02 -8.52 9.29
N LYS A 388 19.78 -8.72 8.19
CA LYS A 388 20.55 -7.64 7.54
C LYS A 388 19.63 -6.53 7.02
N LEU A 389 18.57 -6.87 6.30
CA LEU A 389 17.59 -5.89 5.80
C LEU A 389 16.92 -5.11 6.94
N SER A 390 16.62 -5.77 8.05
CA SER A 390 16.09 -5.10 9.23
C SER A 390 17.11 -4.15 9.86
N ARG A 391 18.39 -4.53 9.93
CA ARG A 391 19.48 -3.72 10.44
C ARG A 391 19.70 -2.49 9.56
N THR A 392 19.85 -2.66 8.26
CA THR A 392 20.15 -1.57 7.32
C THR A 392 19.00 -0.59 7.16
N SER A 393 17.75 -1.00 7.42
CA SER A 393 16.57 -0.14 7.41
C SER A 393 16.17 0.44 8.78
N LEU A 394 16.96 0.19 9.83
CA LEU A 394 16.65 0.58 11.22
C LEU A 394 15.24 0.14 11.63
N SER A 395 14.87 -1.11 11.30
CA SER A 395 13.53 -1.64 11.57
C SER A 395 13.22 -1.73 13.07
N ASN A 396 11.94 -1.58 13.43
CA ASN A 396 11.49 -1.77 14.80
C ASN A 396 11.46 -3.27 15.16
N LEU A 397 12.30 -3.72 16.09
CA LEU A 397 12.32 -5.11 16.55
C LEU A 397 11.29 -5.40 17.66
N THR A 398 10.73 -4.36 18.28
CA THR A 398 9.79 -4.44 19.38
C THR A 398 8.44 -3.79 19.07
N PRO A 399 7.77 -4.11 17.94
CA PRO A 399 6.49 -3.50 17.65
C PRO A 399 5.41 -3.98 18.62
N HIS A 400 4.49 -3.08 19.00
CA HIS A 400 3.38 -3.43 19.88
C HIS A 400 2.42 -4.40 19.16
N PRO A 401 1.95 -5.50 19.80
CA PRO A 401 1.10 -6.51 19.13
C PRO A 401 -0.18 -5.95 18.51
N ALA A 402 -0.87 -5.03 19.17
CA ALA A 402 -2.07 -4.40 18.63
C ALA A 402 -1.75 -3.56 17.37
N TYR A 403 -0.59 -2.87 17.36
CA TYR A 403 -0.15 -2.14 16.19
C TYR A 403 0.18 -3.07 15.01
N VAL A 404 0.87 -4.19 15.28
CA VAL A 404 1.14 -5.23 14.28
C VAL A 404 -0.16 -5.83 13.75
N PHE A 405 -1.11 -6.12 14.64
CA PHE A 405 -2.39 -6.71 14.25
C PHE A 405 -3.15 -5.85 13.24
N VAL A 406 -3.20 -4.52 13.46
CA VAL A 406 -3.98 -3.60 12.63
C VAL A 406 -3.17 -3.12 11.42
N ASN A 407 -1.90 -2.72 11.62
CA ASN A 407 -1.16 -1.91 10.63
C ASN A 407 -0.11 -2.70 9.82
N TYR A 408 0.27 -3.92 10.24
CA TYR A 408 1.30 -4.66 9.54
C TYR A 408 0.71 -5.60 8.49
N SER A 409 1.12 -5.43 7.25
CA SER A 409 0.87 -6.40 6.17
C SER A 409 1.81 -7.61 6.20
N HIS A 410 2.97 -7.48 6.87
CA HIS A 410 3.95 -8.55 7.06
C HIS A 410 4.07 -8.89 8.55
N PRO A 411 4.33 -10.15 8.94
CA PRO A 411 4.66 -10.47 10.32
C PRO A 411 5.95 -9.78 10.75
N SER A 412 6.12 -9.53 12.05
CA SER A 412 7.40 -9.00 12.56
C SER A 412 8.56 -9.97 12.29
N LEU A 413 9.78 -9.44 12.23
CA LEU A 413 10.99 -10.26 12.02
C LEU A 413 11.03 -11.45 12.99
N GLN A 414 10.75 -11.21 14.28
CA GLN A 414 10.72 -12.26 15.30
C GLN A 414 9.68 -13.36 14.97
N GLN A 415 8.50 -12.97 14.52
CA GLN A 415 7.43 -13.92 14.15
C GLN A 415 7.83 -14.76 12.95
N ARG A 416 8.43 -14.15 11.91
CA ARG A 416 8.92 -14.86 10.70
C ARG A 416 10.00 -15.88 11.07
N ILE A 417 11.02 -15.46 11.84
CA ILE A 417 12.12 -16.35 12.27
C ILE A 417 11.59 -17.50 13.10
N LYS A 418 10.72 -17.24 14.10
CA LYS A 418 10.13 -18.31 14.91
C LYS A 418 9.34 -19.31 14.06
N ALA A 419 8.56 -18.83 13.09
CA ALA A 419 7.80 -19.71 12.20
C ALA A 419 8.70 -20.61 11.34
N MET A 420 9.81 -20.07 10.81
CA MET A 420 10.79 -20.87 10.03
C MET A 420 11.60 -21.87 10.85
N GLN A 421 11.76 -21.61 12.15
CA GLN A 421 12.51 -22.50 13.07
C GLN A 421 11.66 -23.65 13.62
N GLN A 422 10.34 -23.53 13.57
CA GLN A 422 9.45 -24.61 14.01
C GLN A 422 9.52 -25.78 13.00
N PRO A 423 9.61 -27.03 13.50
CA PRO A 423 9.53 -28.18 12.60
C PRO A 423 8.18 -28.17 11.89
N SER A 424 8.17 -28.45 10.60
CA SER A 424 6.94 -28.57 9.83
C SER A 424 6.11 -29.73 10.39
N ASN A 425 5.02 -29.41 11.08
CA ASN A 425 3.99 -30.40 11.41
C ASN A 425 3.24 -30.84 10.13
N LYS A 426 3.92 -31.56 9.22
CA LYS A 426 3.21 -32.43 8.29
C LYS A 426 2.84 -33.70 9.06
N PRO A 427 1.59 -34.12 9.10
CA PRO A 427 1.27 -35.50 9.43
C PRO A 427 1.96 -36.34 8.35
N THR A 428 2.87 -37.23 8.79
CA THR A 428 3.44 -38.29 7.96
C THR A 428 2.30 -39.25 7.58
N SER A 429 1.58 -38.92 6.51
CA SER A 429 0.77 -39.88 5.81
C SER A 429 1.66 -40.48 4.74
N ASP A 430 2.38 -41.54 5.10
CA ASP A 430 2.78 -42.62 4.19
C ASP A 430 3.68 -43.62 4.93
N THR A 431 3.03 -44.47 5.77
CA THR A 431 3.54 -45.78 6.12
C THR A 431 2.35 -46.69 6.38
N ASN A 432 1.62 -47.07 5.32
CA ASN A 432 0.71 -48.21 5.38
C ASN A 432 0.33 -48.69 3.96
N HIS A 433 1.33 -49.03 3.15
CA HIS A 433 1.10 -49.84 1.96
C HIS A 433 2.23 -50.88 1.80
N GLU A 434 2.57 -51.60 2.87
CA GLU A 434 3.32 -52.82 2.77
C GLU A 434 2.91 -53.74 3.91
N LYS A 435 1.79 -54.42 3.79
CA LYS A 435 1.46 -55.69 4.45
C LYS A 435 0.06 -56.11 4.02
N ARG A 436 -0.04 -56.62 2.79
CA ARG A 436 -1.04 -57.61 2.38
C ARG A 436 -0.57 -58.27 1.08
N ALA A 437 0.37 -59.18 1.23
CA ALA A 437 0.63 -60.24 0.30
C ALA A 437 1.26 -61.39 1.12
N GLU A 438 0.42 -62.19 1.73
CA GLU A 438 0.54 -63.60 2.05
C GLU A 438 -0.87 -64.19 2.14
#